data_3d9bd1dce50485a7df87792f885a5900
#
_entry.id   3d9bd1dce50485a7df87792f885a5900
#
_cell.length_a   1.000
_cell.length_b   1.000
_cell.length_c   1.000
_cell.angle_alpha   90.00
_cell.angle_beta   90.00
_cell.angle_gamma   90.00
#
_symmetry.space_group_name_H-M   'P 1'
#
loop_
_entity.id
_entity.type
_entity.pdbx_description
1 polymer ?
#
loop_
_entity_poly.entity_id
_entity_poly.type
_entity_poly.pdbx_seq_one_letter_code
_entity_poly.pdbx_strand_id
1 'polypeptide(L)'
;MGTFNPFTLEGKTILVTGASSGIGRGIAIACSKMGASVIVNGRNEQRLSETMSEMEGDDNLSLAADLSDNVALAEMVAKLPKLDGIVHCAGIGQRVLCKQLQESDLENMMNVNFKAPVMLQTEILKQKKINKSASIVFIASIACDSPTIGNAMYSASKGAIISYANCLALELAPRQIRVNCILPAMIWTELIFKGGITEEELKEDEKKYPLKRYGKPEDIANLSIYLLSDAAAWMTGSNIKITGGGS
;
A
#
# COMPACT_ATOMS: atom_id res chain seq x y z
N MET A 1 -6.70 -23.51 25.43
CA MET A 1 -7.68 -22.86 24.54
C MET A 1 -7.07 -21.54 24.11
N GLY A 2 -6.76 -21.34 22.80
CA GLY A 2 -6.29 -20.05 22.31
C GLY A 2 -7.37 -18.99 22.55
N THR A 3 -6.97 -17.80 22.96
CA THR A 3 -7.88 -16.65 23.10
C THR A 3 -8.37 -16.28 21.70
N PHE A 4 -9.69 -16.19 21.51
CA PHE A 4 -10.28 -15.76 20.25
C PHE A 4 -9.79 -14.33 19.91
N ASN A 5 -9.02 -14.18 18.83
CA ASN A 5 -8.57 -12.88 18.33
C ASN A 5 -8.72 -12.85 16.80
N PRO A 6 -9.81 -12.29 16.26
CA PRO A 6 -10.04 -12.24 14.82
C PRO A 6 -9.10 -11.28 14.07
N PHE A 7 -8.32 -10.46 14.77
CA PHE A 7 -7.36 -9.52 14.19
C PHE A 7 -5.95 -10.12 14.08
N THR A 8 -5.70 -11.32 14.59
CA THR A 8 -4.39 -11.95 14.48
C THR A 8 -4.02 -12.20 13.02
N LEU A 9 -2.72 -12.08 12.71
CA LEU A 9 -2.13 -12.46 11.44
C LEU A 9 -1.21 -13.68 11.59
N GLU A 10 -1.29 -14.35 12.73
CA GLU A 10 -0.50 -15.56 13.00
C GLU A 10 -0.71 -16.63 11.93
N GLY A 11 0.39 -17.17 11.40
CA GLY A 11 0.39 -18.16 10.33
C GLY A 11 0.09 -17.60 8.93
N LYS A 12 -0.09 -16.28 8.77
CA LYS A 12 -0.29 -15.65 7.47
C LYS A 12 1.03 -15.17 6.87
N THR A 13 1.23 -15.38 5.58
CA THR A 13 2.34 -14.83 4.80
C THR A 13 1.88 -13.62 4.00
N ILE A 14 2.48 -12.47 4.24
CA ILE A 14 2.03 -11.18 3.70
C ILE A 14 3.13 -10.49 2.92
N LEU A 15 2.88 -10.13 1.66
CA LEU A 15 3.77 -9.27 0.87
C LEU A 15 3.39 -7.79 1.07
N VAL A 16 4.37 -6.96 1.42
CA VAL A 16 4.22 -5.50 1.49
C VAL A 16 5.18 -4.83 0.52
N THR A 17 4.65 -4.14 -0.49
CA THR A 17 5.46 -3.37 -1.44
C THR A 17 5.68 -1.93 -0.95
N GLY A 18 6.80 -1.29 -1.34
CA GLY A 18 7.13 0.05 -0.84
C GLY A 18 7.48 0.07 0.65
N ALA A 19 7.94 -1.07 1.19
CA ALA A 19 8.20 -1.25 2.62
C ALA A 19 9.52 -0.60 3.12
N SER A 20 10.27 0.05 2.25
CA SER A 20 11.53 0.73 2.62
C SER A 20 11.33 2.05 3.37
N SER A 21 10.10 2.59 3.44
CA SER A 21 9.80 3.85 4.14
C SER A 21 8.29 4.05 4.36
N GLY A 22 7.95 5.07 5.16
CA GLY A 22 6.61 5.61 5.29
C GLY A 22 5.53 4.59 5.62
N ILE A 23 4.40 4.63 4.90
CA ILE A 23 3.23 3.78 5.14
C ILE A 23 3.59 2.29 5.00
N GLY A 24 4.32 1.92 3.94
CA GLY A 24 4.67 0.52 3.69
C GLY A 24 5.57 -0.07 4.79
N ARG A 25 6.55 0.70 5.28
CA ARG A 25 7.38 0.33 6.43
C ARG A 25 6.52 0.12 7.69
N GLY A 26 5.65 1.08 7.99
CA GLY A 26 4.75 0.98 9.15
C GLY A 26 3.84 -0.24 9.09
N ILE A 27 3.28 -0.57 7.90
CA ILE A 27 2.45 -1.74 7.69
C ILE A 27 3.27 -3.03 7.90
N ALA A 28 4.47 -3.12 7.33
CA ALA A 28 5.32 -4.32 7.46
C ALA A 28 5.65 -4.62 8.91
N ILE A 29 6.12 -3.60 9.66
CA ILE A 29 6.43 -3.72 11.08
C ILE A 29 5.20 -4.12 11.89
N ALA A 30 4.05 -3.48 11.64
CA ALA A 30 2.84 -3.78 12.38
C ALA A 30 2.29 -5.20 12.09
N CYS A 31 2.34 -5.66 10.83
CA CYS A 31 1.94 -7.02 10.47
C CYS A 31 2.83 -8.08 11.14
N SER A 32 4.16 -7.87 11.21
CA SER A 32 5.06 -8.80 11.91
C SER A 32 4.74 -8.90 13.40
N LYS A 33 4.45 -7.77 14.05
CA LYS A 33 4.00 -7.73 15.47
C LYS A 33 2.67 -8.42 15.72
N MET A 34 1.86 -8.60 14.67
CA MET A 34 0.60 -9.36 14.74
C MET A 34 0.79 -10.84 14.38
N GLY A 35 2.03 -11.32 14.26
CA GLY A 35 2.39 -12.71 14.05
C GLY A 35 2.46 -13.16 12.59
N ALA A 36 2.45 -12.23 11.63
CA ALA A 36 2.62 -12.57 10.21
C ALA A 36 4.09 -12.82 9.87
N SER A 37 4.36 -13.77 8.95
CA SER A 37 5.58 -13.81 8.18
C SER A 37 5.48 -12.78 7.05
N VAL A 38 6.30 -11.73 7.10
CA VAL A 38 6.18 -10.60 6.17
C VAL A 38 7.32 -10.60 5.15
N ILE A 39 6.94 -10.46 3.88
CA ILE A 39 7.88 -10.25 2.79
C ILE A 39 7.87 -8.77 2.45
N VAL A 40 9.01 -8.10 2.65
CA VAL A 40 9.17 -6.67 2.36
C VAL A 40 9.79 -6.48 0.98
N ASN A 41 9.17 -5.61 0.16
CA ASN A 41 9.72 -5.23 -1.14
C ASN A 41 9.94 -3.72 -1.21
N GLY A 42 11.01 -3.35 -1.88
CA GLY A 42 11.40 -1.98 -2.22
C GLY A 42 12.66 -2.01 -3.08
N ARG A 43 13.15 -0.85 -3.52
CA ARG A 43 14.34 -0.74 -4.38
C ARG A 43 15.65 -0.60 -3.60
N ASN A 44 15.59 -0.12 -2.38
CA ASN A 44 16.76 0.18 -1.56
C ASN A 44 16.95 -0.90 -0.49
N GLU A 45 17.95 -1.75 -0.68
CA GLU A 45 18.28 -2.87 0.20
C GLU A 45 18.61 -2.43 1.63
N GLN A 46 19.37 -1.33 1.78
CA GLN A 46 19.72 -0.83 3.10
C GLN A 46 18.51 -0.41 3.90
N ARG A 47 17.58 0.36 3.28
CA ARG A 47 16.33 0.78 3.94
C ARG A 47 15.39 -0.41 4.21
N LEU A 48 15.41 -1.44 3.37
CA LEU A 48 14.68 -2.68 3.66
C LEU A 48 15.29 -3.40 4.86
N SER A 49 16.63 -3.47 4.97
CA SER A 49 17.32 -4.03 6.13
C SER A 49 16.99 -3.27 7.42
N GLU A 50 16.92 -1.93 7.37
CA GLU A 50 16.45 -1.12 8.49
C GLU A 50 15.01 -1.46 8.89
N THR A 51 14.10 -1.65 7.91
CA THR A 51 12.73 -2.09 8.19
C THR A 51 12.71 -3.47 8.84
N MET A 52 13.48 -4.42 8.30
CA MET A 52 13.60 -5.78 8.84
C MET A 52 14.07 -5.79 10.30
N SER A 53 15.01 -4.90 10.67
CA SER A 53 15.53 -4.83 12.04
C SER A 53 14.50 -4.35 13.09
N GLU A 54 13.38 -3.74 12.65
CA GLU A 54 12.29 -3.30 13.54
C GLU A 54 11.12 -4.28 13.56
N MET A 55 11.17 -5.33 12.72
CA MET A 55 10.13 -6.35 12.61
C MET A 55 10.33 -7.45 13.67
N GLU A 56 9.24 -8.11 14.04
CA GLU A 56 9.25 -9.25 14.94
C GLU A 56 9.12 -10.57 14.14
N GLY A 57 9.68 -11.67 14.70
CA GLY A 57 9.68 -13.00 14.11
C GLY A 57 10.84 -13.23 13.13
N ASP A 58 11.24 -14.50 13.00
CA ASP A 58 12.42 -14.93 12.24
C ASP A 58 12.11 -15.29 10.79
N ASP A 59 10.83 -15.46 10.42
CA ASP A 59 10.39 -15.92 9.09
C ASP A 59 10.14 -14.76 8.08
N ASN A 60 10.64 -13.57 8.38
CA ASN A 60 10.51 -12.43 7.50
C ASN A 60 11.54 -12.48 6.35
N LEU A 61 11.15 -11.98 5.17
CA LEU A 61 12.01 -12.01 3.97
C LEU A 61 12.09 -10.62 3.33
N SER A 62 13.29 -10.24 2.89
CA SER A 62 13.51 -9.03 2.09
C SER A 62 13.77 -9.39 0.62
N LEU A 63 13.03 -8.78 -0.29
CA LEU A 63 13.17 -8.95 -1.74
C LEU A 63 13.30 -7.58 -2.39
N ALA A 64 14.52 -7.13 -2.64
CA ALA A 64 14.78 -5.89 -3.37
C ALA A 64 14.48 -6.10 -4.85
N ALA A 65 13.57 -5.28 -5.40
CA ALA A 65 13.26 -5.25 -6.83
C ALA A 65 12.59 -3.92 -7.21
N ASP A 66 12.86 -3.45 -8.42
CA ASP A 66 12.07 -2.38 -9.04
C ASP A 66 10.86 -3.01 -9.74
N LEU A 67 9.67 -2.75 -9.24
CA LEU A 67 8.43 -3.30 -9.80
C LEU A 67 8.02 -2.68 -11.14
N SER A 68 8.69 -1.60 -11.57
CA SER A 68 8.50 -1.02 -12.91
C SER A 68 9.31 -1.77 -13.99
N ASP A 69 10.30 -2.57 -13.60
CA ASP A 69 11.03 -3.49 -14.46
C ASP A 69 10.34 -4.86 -14.49
N ASN A 70 9.82 -5.25 -15.64
CA ASN A 70 9.07 -6.49 -15.81
C ASN A 70 9.92 -7.75 -15.56
N VAL A 71 11.22 -7.71 -15.82
CA VAL A 71 12.13 -8.86 -15.60
C VAL A 71 12.37 -9.02 -14.09
N ALA A 72 12.78 -7.95 -13.42
CA ALA A 72 13.00 -7.94 -11.98
C ALA A 72 11.73 -8.33 -11.21
N LEU A 73 10.56 -7.85 -11.67
CA LEU A 73 9.25 -8.21 -11.11
C LEU A 73 8.98 -9.72 -11.23
N ALA A 74 9.15 -10.30 -12.42
CA ALA A 74 8.90 -11.73 -12.64
C ALA A 74 9.84 -12.63 -11.81
N GLU A 75 11.13 -12.26 -11.74
CA GLU A 75 12.12 -12.94 -10.92
C GLU A 75 11.81 -12.86 -9.42
N MET A 76 11.34 -11.71 -8.96
CA MET A 76 10.89 -11.54 -7.57
C MET A 76 9.69 -12.44 -7.29
N VAL A 77 8.67 -12.44 -8.16
CA VAL A 77 7.46 -13.26 -7.97
C VAL A 77 7.79 -14.74 -7.96
N ALA A 78 8.75 -15.20 -8.77
CA ALA A 78 9.19 -16.61 -8.77
C ALA A 78 9.71 -17.06 -7.40
N LYS A 79 10.36 -16.16 -6.64
CA LYS A 79 10.89 -16.43 -5.30
C LYS A 79 9.84 -16.38 -4.18
N LEU A 80 8.64 -15.84 -4.45
CA LEU A 80 7.59 -15.74 -3.43
C LEU A 80 7.07 -17.14 -3.04
N PRO A 81 6.81 -17.39 -1.76
CA PRO A 81 5.93 -18.48 -1.34
C PRO A 81 4.47 -18.16 -1.74
N LYS A 82 3.53 -19.01 -1.33
CA LYS A 82 2.11 -18.67 -1.44
C LYS A 82 1.74 -17.63 -0.38
N LEU A 83 1.00 -16.62 -0.81
CA LEU A 83 0.62 -15.47 0.00
C LEU A 83 -0.81 -15.58 0.53
N ASP A 84 -1.01 -15.20 1.77
CA ASP A 84 -2.31 -15.01 2.41
C ASP A 84 -2.75 -13.54 2.41
N GLY A 85 -1.80 -12.63 2.16
CA GLY A 85 -2.08 -11.21 2.05
C GLY A 85 -1.09 -10.48 1.15
N ILE A 86 -1.56 -9.39 0.54
CA ILE A 86 -0.74 -8.48 -0.25
C ILE A 86 -1.14 -7.05 0.06
N VAL A 87 -0.16 -6.20 0.34
CA VAL A 87 -0.36 -4.75 0.43
C VAL A 87 0.43 -4.06 -0.68
N HIS A 88 -0.29 -3.55 -1.68
CA HIS A 88 0.27 -2.71 -2.74
C HIS A 88 0.41 -1.28 -2.23
N CYS A 89 1.57 -0.95 -1.67
CA CYS A 89 1.86 0.37 -1.08
C CYS A 89 2.95 1.15 -1.83
N ALA A 90 3.71 0.50 -2.73
CA ALA A 90 4.69 1.20 -3.55
C ALA A 90 4.03 2.31 -4.37
N GLY A 91 4.62 3.49 -4.35
CA GLY A 91 4.09 4.64 -5.08
C GLY A 91 4.97 5.88 -4.95
N ILE A 92 4.74 6.83 -5.84
CA ILE A 92 5.38 8.13 -5.87
C ILE A 92 4.33 9.24 -5.89
N GLY A 93 4.74 10.44 -5.49
CA GLY A 93 3.97 11.66 -5.62
C GLY A 93 4.83 12.75 -6.27
N GLN A 94 4.21 13.55 -7.10
CA GLN A 94 4.83 14.71 -7.75
C GLN A 94 3.74 15.75 -8.00
N ARG A 95 4.06 17.02 -7.77
CA ARG A 95 3.16 18.13 -8.08
C ARG A 95 3.63 18.84 -9.33
N VAL A 96 2.78 18.83 -10.37
CA VAL A 96 3.02 19.55 -11.63
C VAL A 96 1.72 20.18 -12.08
N LEU A 97 1.75 21.47 -12.42
CA LEU A 97 0.56 22.15 -12.97
C LEU A 97 0.22 21.57 -14.33
N CYS A 98 -1.08 21.40 -14.64
CA CYS A 98 -1.52 20.77 -15.90
C CYS A 98 -0.91 21.39 -17.15
N LYS A 99 -0.68 22.71 -17.19
CA LYS A 99 -0.04 23.40 -18.32
C LYS A 99 1.47 23.13 -18.47
N GLN A 100 2.11 22.54 -17.45
CA GLN A 100 3.55 22.25 -17.40
C GLN A 100 3.85 20.76 -17.48
N LEU A 101 2.82 19.90 -17.52
CA LEU A 101 2.98 18.44 -17.61
C LEU A 101 3.75 18.06 -18.87
N GLN A 102 4.75 17.21 -18.67
CA GLN A 102 5.48 16.53 -19.72
C GLN A 102 5.00 15.08 -19.85
N GLU A 103 5.19 14.49 -21.00
CA GLU A 103 4.86 13.07 -21.24
C GLU A 103 5.59 12.14 -20.24
N SER A 104 6.84 12.45 -19.93
CA SER A 104 7.63 11.72 -18.93
C SER A 104 7.05 11.76 -17.51
N ASP A 105 6.39 12.86 -17.13
CA ASP A 105 5.71 12.97 -15.82
C ASP A 105 4.53 11.98 -15.75
N LEU A 106 3.75 11.94 -16.84
CA LEU A 106 2.63 11.01 -16.98
C LEU A 106 3.10 9.56 -16.97
N GLU A 107 4.09 9.23 -17.79
CA GLU A 107 4.62 7.87 -17.89
C GLU A 107 5.19 7.38 -16.56
N ASN A 108 6.03 8.18 -15.90
CA ASN A 108 6.62 7.81 -14.62
C ASN A 108 5.54 7.59 -13.54
N MET A 109 4.57 8.51 -13.42
CA MET A 109 3.48 8.40 -12.45
C MET A 109 2.62 7.15 -12.68
N MET A 110 2.21 6.91 -13.92
CA MET A 110 1.38 5.76 -14.27
C MET A 110 2.15 4.45 -14.20
N ASN A 111 3.43 4.43 -14.58
CA ASN A 111 4.25 3.22 -14.48
C ASN A 111 4.39 2.77 -13.02
N VAL A 112 4.70 3.68 -12.10
CA VAL A 112 4.94 3.32 -10.70
C VAL A 112 3.64 3.09 -9.92
N ASN A 113 2.65 4.00 -10.06
CA ASN A 113 1.46 3.96 -9.21
C ASN A 113 0.35 3.05 -9.72
N PHE A 114 0.34 2.73 -11.03
CA PHE A 114 -0.72 1.92 -11.63
C PHE A 114 -0.17 0.66 -12.32
N LYS A 115 0.70 0.80 -13.32
CA LYS A 115 1.18 -0.36 -14.10
C LYS A 115 1.91 -1.38 -13.23
N ALA A 116 2.84 -0.94 -12.37
CA ALA A 116 3.64 -1.83 -11.54
C ALA A 116 2.77 -2.70 -10.60
N PRO A 117 1.86 -2.16 -9.76
CA PRO A 117 1.01 -2.99 -8.91
C PRO A 117 0.05 -3.89 -9.71
N VAL A 118 -0.46 -3.44 -10.88
CA VAL A 118 -1.30 -4.27 -11.76
C VAL A 118 -0.52 -5.45 -12.31
N MET A 119 0.71 -5.21 -12.81
CA MET A 119 1.55 -6.26 -13.37
C MET A 119 2.04 -7.23 -12.31
N LEU A 120 2.39 -6.73 -11.11
CA LEU A 120 2.73 -7.57 -9.97
C LEU A 120 1.56 -8.51 -9.60
N GLN A 121 0.36 -7.94 -9.47
CA GLN A 121 -0.83 -8.74 -9.16
C GLN A 121 -1.12 -9.77 -10.26
N THR A 122 -0.99 -9.39 -11.51
CA THR A 122 -1.17 -10.28 -12.66
C THR A 122 -0.18 -11.45 -12.61
N GLU A 123 1.09 -11.19 -12.33
CA GLU A 123 2.13 -12.21 -12.29
C GLU A 123 1.95 -13.16 -11.09
N ILE A 124 1.56 -12.63 -9.93
CA ILE A 124 1.20 -13.43 -8.74
C ILE A 124 0.04 -14.39 -9.06
N LEU A 125 -0.97 -13.94 -9.80
CA LEU A 125 -2.10 -14.78 -10.20
C LEU A 125 -1.69 -15.85 -11.21
N LYS A 126 -0.89 -15.51 -12.25
CA LYS A 126 -0.38 -16.43 -13.25
C LYS A 126 0.46 -17.54 -12.64
N GLN A 127 1.36 -17.20 -11.73
CA GLN A 127 2.24 -18.15 -11.04
C GLN A 127 1.55 -18.84 -9.85
N LYS A 128 0.25 -18.58 -9.62
CA LYS A 128 -0.55 -19.18 -8.54
C LYS A 128 0.07 -18.99 -7.14
N LYS A 129 0.70 -17.82 -6.91
CA LYS A 129 1.39 -17.46 -5.67
C LYS A 129 0.45 -16.88 -4.59
N ILE A 130 -0.88 -16.98 -4.76
CA ILE A 130 -1.86 -16.50 -3.78
C ILE A 130 -2.83 -17.62 -3.37
N ASN A 131 -3.07 -17.74 -2.07
CA ASN A 131 -3.96 -18.73 -1.47
C ASN A 131 -5.44 -18.37 -1.72
N LYS A 132 -6.34 -19.36 -1.50
CA LYS A 132 -7.77 -19.08 -1.33
C LYS A 132 -7.96 -18.28 -0.04
N SER A 133 -9.01 -17.49 0.02
CA SER A 133 -9.37 -16.63 1.16
C SER A 133 -8.31 -15.59 1.55
N ALA A 134 -7.34 -15.34 0.68
CA ALA A 134 -6.35 -14.28 0.87
C ALA A 134 -6.99 -12.88 0.86
N SER A 135 -6.23 -11.88 1.30
CA SER A 135 -6.67 -10.48 1.30
C SER A 135 -5.67 -9.59 0.56
N ILE A 136 -6.16 -8.79 -0.38
CA ILE A 136 -5.37 -7.83 -1.15
C ILE A 136 -5.80 -6.42 -0.75
N VAL A 137 -4.83 -5.58 -0.41
CA VAL A 137 -5.05 -4.19 -0.02
C VAL A 137 -4.24 -3.27 -0.93
N PHE A 138 -4.90 -2.31 -1.56
CA PHE A 138 -4.24 -1.25 -2.31
C PHE A 138 -4.24 0.04 -1.50
N ILE A 139 -3.08 0.68 -1.38
CA ILE A 139 -2.97 2.02 -0.80
C ILE A 139 -3.18 3.03 -1.93
N ALA A 140 -4.42 3.55 -1.98
CA ALA A 140 -4.84 4.60 -2.90
C ALA A 140 -4.59 6.00 -2.29
N SER A 141 -5.54 6.92 -2.40
CA SER A 141 -5.51 8.25 -1.77
C SER A 141 -6.87 8.91 -1.87
N ILE A 142 -7.22 9.78 -0.92
CA ILE A 142 -8.38 10.66 -1.07
C ILE A 142 -8.21 11.67 -2.22
N ALA A 143 -7.00 11.86 -2.74
CA ALA A 143 -6.74 12.80 -3.84
C ALA A 143 -7.55 12.52 -5.11
N CYS A 144 -8.08 11.30 -5.28
CA CYS A 144 -9.01 10.98 -6.38
C CYS A 144 -10.41 11.61 -6.19
N ASP A 145 -10.84 11.83 -4.94
CA ASP A 145 -12.15 12.43 -4.61
C ASP A 145 -12.01 13.91 -4.23
N SER A 146 -10.91 14.27 -3.57
CA SER A 146 -10.59 15.63 -3.10
C SER A 146 -9.27 16.11 -3.73
N PRO A 147 -9.30 16.50 -5.02
CA PRO A 147 -8.09 16.88 -5.75
C PRO A 147 -7.54 18.22 -5.27
N THR A 148 -6.23 18.38 -5.40
CA THR A 148 -5.53 19.63 -5.12
C THR A 148 -4.74 20.11 -6.33
N ILE A 149 -4.42 21.42 -6.37
CA ILE A 149 -3.66 22.02 -7.48
C ILE A 149 -2.31 21.30 -7.65
N GLY A 150 -1.98 20.95 -8.89
CA GLY A 150 -0.75 20.26 -9.26
C GLY A 150 -0.79 18.74 -9.06
N ASN A 151 -1.86 18.16 -8.54
CA ASN A 151 -1.96 16.74 -8.25
C ASN A 151 -2.69 15.91 -9.34
N ALA A 152 -2.93 16.47 -10.52
CA ALA A 152 -3.78 15.85 -11.55
C ALA A 152 -3.32 14.41 -11.88
N MET A 153 -2.04 14.18 -12.15
CA MET A 153 -1.52 12.86 -12.53
C MET A 153 -1.52 11.88 -11.36
N TYR A 154 -1.18 12.36 -10.16
CA TYR A 154 -1.25 11.55 -8.94
C TYR A 154 -2.69 11.10 -8.66
N SER A 155 -3.64 12.04 -8.70
CA SER A 155 -5.07 11.75 -8.51
C SER A 155 -5.60 10.75 -9.56
N ALA A 156 -5.25 10.95 -10.83
CA ALA A 156 -5.61 10.04 -11.91
C ALA A 156 -5.06 8.62 -11.68
N SER A 157 -3.77 8.51 -11.30
CA SER A 157 -3.14 7.21 -11.04
C SER A 157 -3.79 6.46 -9.86
N LYS A 158 -4.17 7.18 -8.80
CA LYS A 158 -4.85 6.60 -7.64
C LYS A 158 -6.32 6.27 -7.92
N GLY A 159 -7.00 7.04 -8.76
CA GLY A 159 -8.34 6.71 -9.28
C GLY A 159 -8.32 5.45 -10.16
N ALA A 160 -7.31 5.31 -11.02
CA ALA A 160 -7.13 4.13 -11.87
C ALA A 160 -6.96 2.85 -11.03
N ILE A 161 -6.16 2.90 -9.95
CA ILE A 161 -5.96 1.72 -9.08
C ILE A 161 -7.24 1.32 -8.34
N ILE A 162 -8.06 2.29 -7.92
CA ILE A 162 -9.36 2.01 -7.29
C ILE A 162 -10.28 1.26 -8.27
N SER A 163 -10.40 1.76 -9.50
CA SER A 163 -11.23 1.12 -10.52
C SER A 163 -10.75 -0.31 -10.84
N TYR A 164 -9.43 -0.50 -10.94
CA TYR A 164 -8.84 -1.83 -11.09
C TYR A 164 -9.16 -2.76 -9.92
N ALA A 165 -8.98 -2.29 -8.68
CA ALA A 165 -9.23 -3.07 -7.47
C ALA A 165 -10.70 -3.51 -7.36
N ASN A 166 -11.65 -2.65 -7.74
CA ASN A 166 -13.08 -2.97 -7.76
C ASN A 166 -13.40 -4.11 -8.74
N CYS A 167 -12.82 -4.11 -9.95
CA CYS A 167 -12.97 -5.21 -10.91
C CYS A 167 -12.32 -6.49 -10.37
N LEU A 168 -11.10 -6.38 -9.84
CA LEU A 168 -10.35 -7.52 -9.29
C LEU A 168 -11.10 -8.19 -8.13
N ALA A 169 -11.81 -7.41 -7.30
CA ALA A 169 -12.64 -7.92 -6.22
C ALA A 169 -13.73 -8.88 -6.72
N LEU A 170 -14.39 -8.54 -7.84
CA LEU A 170 -15.41 -9.38 -8.45
C LEU A 170 -14.82 -10.64 -9.09
N GLU A 171 -13.69 -10.51 -9.78
CA GLU A 171 -13.01 -11.64 -10.43
C GLU A 171 -12.49 -12.69 -9.43
N LEU A 172 -12.02 -12.23 -8.27
CA LEU A 172 -11.43 -13.10 -7.26
C LEU A 172 -12.40 -13.59 -6.18
N ALA A 173 -13.62 -13.05 -6.13
CA ALA A 173 -14.65 -13.45 -5.17
C ALA A 173 -14.97 -14.96 -5.18
N PRO A 174 -15.03 -15.68 -6.32
CA PRO A 174 -15.24 -17.13 -6.33
C PRO A 174 -14.16 -17.94 -5.61
N ARG A 175 -12.96 -17.35 -5.45
CA ARG A 175 -11.86 -17.92 -4.65
C ARG A 175 -11.86 -17.43 -3.21
N GLN A 176 -12.88 -16.66 -2.80
CA GLN A 176 -12.98 -15.99 -1.49
C GLN A 176 -11.81 -15.02 -1.22
N ILE A 177 -11.09 -14.58 -2.25
CA ILE A 177 -10.04 -13.59 -2.13
C ILE A 177 -10.69 -12.21 -2.07
N ARG A 178 -10.39 -11.47 -1.00
CA ARG A 178 -10.92 -10.13 -0.77
C ARG A 178 -9.97 -9.08 -1.33
N VAL A 179 -10.52 -8.01 -1.92
CA VAL A 179 -9.74 -6.90 -2.46
C VAL A 179 -10.36 -5.59 -1.99
N ASN A 180 -9.58 -4.75 -1.30
CA ASN A 180 -10.04 -3.48 -0.79
C ASN A 180 -8.99 -2.37 -1.01
N CYS A 181 -9.42 -1.12 -1.00
CA CYS A 181 -8.56 0.04 -1.06
C CYS A 181 -8.61 0.82 0.26
N ILE A 182 -7.47 1.30 0.72
CA ILE A 182 -7.37 2.33 1.76
C ILE A 182 -7.06 3.66 1.06
N LEU A 183 -7.81 4.71 1.39
CA LEU A 183 -7.67 6.05 0.84
C LEU A 183 -7.22 7.01 1.96
N PRO A 184 -5.90 7.10 2.23
CA PRO A 184 -5.39 8.04 3.20
C PRO A 184 -5.52 9.49 2.76
N ALA A 185 -5.69 10.40 3.73
CA ALA A 185 -5.39 11.82 3.56
C ALA A 185 -3.88 12.07 3.80
N MET A 186 -3.53 13.21 4.40
CA MET A 186 -2.12 13.53 4.69
C MET A 186 -1.59 12.64 5.82
N ILE A 187 -0.50 11.93 5.52
CA ILE A 187 0.21 11.05 6.46
C ILE A 187 1.65 11.54 6.59
N TRP A 188 2.16 11.71 7.81
CA TRP A 188 3.54 12.08 8.08
C TRP A 188 4.51 11.02 7.53
N THR A 189 5.08 11.30 6.36
CA THR A 189 6.03 10.46 5.63
C THR A 189 6.98 11.35 4.81
N GLU A 190 8.09 10.83 4.33
CA GLU A 190 9.00 11.56 3.42
C GLU A 190 8.29 12.06 2.15
N LEU A 191 7.20 11.42 1.75
CA LEU A 191 6.48 11.76 0.51
C LEU A 191 5.88 13.16 0.55
N ILE A 192 5.40 13.63 1.70
CA ILE A 192 4.71 14.93 1.81
C ILE A 192 5.67 16.12 1.63
N PHE A 193 6.96 15.93 1.88
CA PHE A 193 7.99 16.96 1.69
C PHE A 193 8.41 17.15 0.22
N LYS A 194 8.07 16.22 -0.68
CA LYS A 194 8.43 16.30 -2.10
C LYS A 194 7.73 17.44 -2.86
N GLY A 195 6.73 18.06 -2.26
CA GLY A 195 6.02 19.22 -2.83
C GLY A 195 6.68 20.57 -2.58
N GLY A 196 7.86 20.62 -1.95
CA GLY A 196 8.55 21.86 -1.60
C GLY A 196 7.88 22.65 -0.45
N ILE A 197 7.02 22.01 0.33
CA ILE A 197 6.33 22.58 1.49
C ILE A 197 7.23 22.39 2.72
N THR A 198 7.37 23.41 3.54
CA THR A 198 8.17 23.34 4.78
C THR A 198 7.44 22.57 5.87
N GLU A 199 8.19 22.10 6.88
CA GLU A 199 7.58 21.38 8.01
C GLU A 199 6.67 22.31 8.83
N GLU A 200 7.00 23.58 8.94
CA GLU A 200 6.20 24.60 9.62
C GLU A 200 4.84 24.79 8.92
N GLU A 201 4.85 24.89 7.59
CA GLU A 201 3.62 25.01 6.80
C GLU A 201 2.74 23.75 6.95
N LEU A 202 3.34 22.56 6.98
CA LEU A 202 2.61 21.31 7.22
C LEU A 202 2.01 21.26 8.63
N LYS A 203 2.75 21.71 9.66
CA LYS A 203 2.25 21.79 11.04
C LYS A 203 1.11 22.80 11.20
N GLU A 204 1.12 23.89 10.46
CA GLU A 204 -0.01 24.82 10.44
C GLU A 204 -1.23 24.22 9.69
N ASP A 205 -0.98 23.49 8.59
CA ASP A 205 -2.05 22.87 7.82
C ASP A 205 -2.73 21.73 8.60
N GLU A 206 -1.98 20.93 9.36
CA GLU A 206 -2.58 19.82 10.16
C GLU A 206 -3.60 20.33 11.21
N LYS A 207 -3.46 21.58 11.70
CA LYS A 207 -4.42 22.21 12.63
C LYS A 207 -5.81 22.41 12.02
N LYS A 208 -5.91 22.42 10.68
CA LYS A 208 -7.19 22.53 9.96
C LYS A 208 -7.97 21.23 9.98
N TYR A 209 -7.30 20.10 10.20
CA TYR A 209 -7.98 18.80 10.32
C TYR A 209 -8.84 18.76 11.58
N PRO A 210 -10.04 18.14 11.52
CA PRO A 210 -10.89 17.98 12.71
C PRO A 210 -10.16 17.34 13.88
N LEU A 211 -9.34 16.29 13.64
CA LEU A 211 -8.52 15.65 14.68
C LEU A 211 -7.23 16.40 15.01
N LYS A 212 -7.01 17.61 14.46
CA LYS A 212 -5.87 18.52 14.75
C LYS A 212 -4.49 17.89 14.53
N ARG A 213 -4.41 16.90 13.69
CA ARG A 213 -3.16 16.27 13.26
C ARG A 213 -3.31 15.59 11.89
N TYR A 214 -2.21 15.40 11.21
CA TYR A 214 -2.11 14.42 10.14
C TYR A 214 -2.11 13.00 10.70
N GLY A 215 -2.38 12.03 9.84
CA GLY A 215 -2.20 10.62 10.17
C GLY A 215 -0.72 10.25 10.27
N LYS A 216 -0.46 9.13 10.93
CA LYS A 216 0.85 8.48 10.99
C LYS A 216 0.79 7.16 10.21
N PRO A 217 1.94 6.58 9.80
CA PRO A 217 1.98 5.26 9.18
C PRO A 217 1.20 4.19 9.97
N GLU A 218 1.23 4.27 11.31
CA GLU A 218 0.54 3.33 12.19
C GLU A 218 -0.99 3.42 12.07
N ASP A 219 -1.55 4.61 11.79
CA ASP A 219 -3.00 4.76 11.57
C ASP A 219 -3.43 3.93 10.34
N ILE A 220 -2.59 3.89 9.29
CA ILE A 220 -2.85 3.10 8.08
C ILE A 220 -2.55 1.62 8.30
N ALA A 221 -1.51 1.31 9.06
CA ALA A 221 -1.12 -0.05 9.40
C ALA A 221 -2.23 -0.79 10.18
N ASN A 222 -2.86 -0.14 11.15
CA ASN A 222 -3.95 -0.71 11.93
C ASN A 222 -5.17 -1.09 11.05
N LEU A 223 -5.53 -0.24 10.08
CA LEU A 223 -6.59 -0.56 9.12
C LEU A 223 -6.15 -1.67 8.16
N SER A 224 -4.88 -1.70 7.77
CA SER A 224 -4.34 -2.78 6.93
C SER A 224 -4.38 -4.12 7.66
N ILE A 225 -4.03 -4.19 8.94
CA ILE A 225 -4.16 -5.39 9.78
C ILE A 225 -5.62 -5.86 9.80
N TYR A 226 -6.57 -4.96 10.06
CA TYR A 226 -7.99 -5.29 10.03
C TYR A 226 -8.38 -5.92 8.70
N LEU A 227 -8.03 -5.30 7.56
CA LEU A 227 -8.39 -5.80 6.22
C LEU A 227 -7.70 -7.12 5.87
N LEU A 228 -6.49 -7.37 6.36
CA LEU A 228 -5.74 -8.60 6.16
C LEU A 228 -6.21 -9.75 7.05
N SER A 229 -6.81 -9.42 8.19
CA SER A 229 -7.28 -10.40 9.19
C SER A 229 -8.65 -10.99 8.85
N ASP A 230 -9.05 -12.00 9.61
CA ASP A 230 -10.35 -12.64 9.49
C ASP A 230 -11.49 -11.77 10.03
N ALA A 231 -11.17 -10.71 10.81
CA ALA A 231 -12.14 -9.72 11.26
C ALA A 231 -12.85 -8.99 10.09
N ALA A 232 -12.19 -8.92 8.92
CA ALA A 232 -12.74 -8.31 7.71
C ALA A 232 -13.29 -9.34 6.70
N ALA A 233 -13.66 -10.54 7.14
CA ALA A 233 -14.08 -11.66 6.25
C ALA A 233 -15.24 -11.32 5.30
N TRP A 234 -16.07 -10.31 5.65
CA TRP A 234 -17.21 -9.85 4.82
C TRP A 234 -16.92 -8.55 4.06
N MET A 235 -15.64 -8.12 3.97
CA MET A 235 -15.25 -6.88 3.26
C MET A 235 -14.46 -7.18 2.00
N THR A 236 -15.07 -6.88 0.85
CA THR A 236 -14.41 -6.88 -0.48
C THR A 236 -15.02 -5.78 -1.34
N GLY A 237 -14.26 -5.23 -2.29
CA GLY A 237 -14.67 -4.12 -3.16
C GLY A 237 -14.88 -2.79 -2.42
N SER A 238 -14.32 -2.64 -1.22
CA SER A 238 -14.52 -1.43 -0.40
C SER A 238 -13.38 -0.44 -0.58
N ASN A 239 -13.74 0.85 -0.64
CA ASN A 239 -12.84 1.98 -0.73
C ASN A 239 -12.93 2.79 0.57
N ILE A 240 -12.01 2.56 1.51
CA ILE A 240 -12.11 3.05 2.88
C ILE A 240 -11.26 4.30 3.05
N LYS A 241 -11.92 5.44 3.31
CA LYS A 241 -11.26 6.71 3.62
C LYS A 241 -10.76 6.72 5.06
N ILE A 242 -9.52 7.15 5.25
CA ILE A 242 -8.92 7.38 6.56
C ILE A 242 -8.27 8.77 6.57
N THR A 243 -8.98 9.75 7.09
CA THR A 243 -8.70 11.16 6.80
C THR A 243 -8.57 12.05 8.03
N GLY A 244 -8.82 11.54 9.24
CA GLY A 244 -8.90 12.40 10.43
C GLY A 244 -10.00 13.47 10.34
N GLY A 245 -11.01 13.23 9.46
CA GLY A 245 -12.10 14.17 9.18
C GLY A 245 -11.75 15.24 8.13
N GLY A 246 -10.52 15.26 7.60
CA GLY A 246 -10.13 16.09 6.46
C GLY A 246 -10.75 15.55 5.15
N SER A 247 -11.18 16.43 4.27
CA SER A 247 -11.77 16.12 2.96
C SER A 247 -10.84 16.57 1.84
#